data_86f3e39190dd2c07017dc07c9578a8fe
#
_entry.id   86f3e39190dd2c07017dc07c9578a8fe
#
_cell.length_a   1.000
_cell.length_b   1.000
_cell.length_c   1.000
_cell.angle_alpha   90.00
_cell.angle_beta   90.00
_cell.angle_gamma   90.00
#
_symmetry.space_group_name_H-M   'P 1'
#
loop_
_entity.id
_entity.type
_entity.pdbx_description
1 polymer ?
#
loop_
_entity_poly.entity_id
_entity_poly.type
_entity_poly.pdbx_seq_one_letter_code
_entity_poly.pdbx_strand_id
1 'polypeptide(L)'
;LAADGLLVVGAGPSIKGVDFQDLSDCPTLAVNYSYKAWLDCDWAPTYYLSNDYFHATNDPEGILVLVNGPARGKTKKFVFRKNVLVLHPELADRQDIAFVEDLELYRNKALLARLDSAGIAVLYGIELGFSRIYTIGVDLLYSARNYEPSANRETHYKVDAKNLKLKGHFLANYYQPGYLARRPRGTESLILAWQALRSEAERKGVALNTTVRNSLLHGILEFHEYFNEPGYDGESRPLSKLPESKPDPKLAYRTIKPMIEKCKPFTPGEQYPDYMKLEENRGIPVDLESLRLFKDLHKGQRCFIIGNGPSLNKTDLSKLKNEVTFGVNSIFLMTDLNGFIPTYYSVCDSHVIAENVDRILDYPVQYKFFPSIFRKYIPSIKRSNVSFFMMNRGYNEVTSPNYSIPRFSADISERVYDGQTITYINLQMAYYMGFSEVYLIGVDFSYVIPDSAIVDGANITSTEDDPNHFHPDYFGKGRSWHDPVLHRVIKNYQFADMVFKWDGRIVYNATVGGNLEAFERADYYSLFD
;
A
#
# COMPACT_ATOMS: atom_id res chain seq x y z
N LEU A 1 31.06 19.37 15.78
CA LEU A 1 31.23 19.04 14.36
C LEU A 1 31.68 20.29 13.61
N ALA A 2 32.41 20.11 12.49
CA ALA A 2 32.80 21.22 11.64
C ALA A 2 31.54 21.94 11.09
N ALA A 3 31.62 23.27 10.88
CA ALA A 3 30.49 24.07 10.40
C ALA A 3 29.98 23.64 9.00
N ASP A 4 30.76 22.87 8.26
CA ASP A 4 30.46 22.27 6.95
C ASP A 4 30.01 20.80 7.06
N GLY A 5 29.73 20.29 8.28
CA GLY A 5 29.30 18.93 8.56
C GLY A 5 27.78 18.77 8.61
N LEU A 6 27.30 17.60 8.21
CA LEU A 6 25.91 17.17 8.37
C LEU A 6 25.85 15.94 9.29
N LEU A 7 24.97 15.95 10.28
CA LEU A 7 24.68 14.77 11.11
C LEU A 7 23.40 14.07 10.63
N VAL A 8 23.52 12.87 10.09
CA VAL A 8 22.39 12.00 9.73
C VAL A 8 21.93 11.26 10.98
N VAL A 9 20.69 11.52 11.39
CA VAL A 9 20.07 11.00 12.61
C VAL A 9 19.16 9.83 12.23
N GLY A 10 19.62 8.61 12.45
CA GLY A 10 18.87 7.38 12.27
C GLY A 10 17.91 7.13 13.44
N ALA A 11 17.24 5.99 13.39
CA ALA A 11 16.29 5.55 14.41
C ALA A 11 16.74 4.28 15.15
N GLY A 12 18.00 3.93 15.05
CA GLY A 12 18.58 2.75 15.70
C GLY A 12 18.75 2.93 17.20
N PRO A 13 18.98 1.83 17.94
CA PRO A 13 19.05 1.84 19.39
C PRO A 13 20.15 2.75 19.98
N SER A 14 21.25 2.95 19.28
CA SER A 14 22.39 3.76 19.76
C SER A 14 22.07 5.25 20.01
N ILE A 15 20.94 5.77 19.51
CA ILE A 15 20.52 7.15 19.83
C ILE A 15 19.74 7.25 21.14
N LYS A 16 19.45 6.12 21.78
CA LYS A 16 18.74 6.11 23.06
C LYS A 16 19.59 6.82 24.13
N GLY A 17 18.97 7.74 24.85
CA GLY A 17 19.66 8.53 25.88
C GLY A 17 20.32 9.81 25.36
N VAL A 18 20.44 10.01 24.05
CA VAL A 18 20.89 11.28 23.47
C VAL A 18 19.82 12.33 23.66
N ASP A 19 20.19 13.49 24.23
CA ASP A 19 19.32 14.66 24.24
C ASP A 19 19.37 15.31 22.85
N PHE A 20 18.19 15.48 22.20
CA PHE A 20 18.13 16.11 20.89
C PHE A 20 18.60 17.57 20.91
N GLN A 21 18.55 18.26 22.06
CA GLN A 21 19.08 19.61 22.19
C GLN A 21 20.61 19.64 21.97
N ASP A 22 21.32 18.59 22.35
CA ASP A 22 22.77 18.46 22.15
C ASP A 22 23.14 18.33 20.65
N LEU A 23 22.16 18.07 19.76
CA LEU A 23 22.34 18.00 18.33
C LEU A 23 22.19 19.34 17.60
N SER A 24 22.01 20.45 18.34
CA SER A 24 21.69 21.76 17.77
C SER A 24 22.88 22.49 17.14
N ASP A 25 24.10 22.05 17.41
CA ASP A 25 25.31 22.76 17.00
C ASP A 25 25.73 22.51 15.54
N CYS A 26 25.05 21.62 14.82
CA CYS A 26 25.34 21.33 13.43
C CYS A 26 24.05 21.05 12.63
N PRO A 27 24.09 21.22 11.30
CA PRO A 27 22.98 20.77 10.45
C PRO A 27 22.69 19.29 10.66
N THR A 28 21.40 18.96 10.84
CA THR A 28 20.95 17.59 11.08
C THR A 28 19.98 17.15 10.00
N LEU A 29 19.97 15.84 9.70
CA LEU A 29 19.02 15.22 8.79
C LEU A 29 18.42 13.98 9.46
N ALA A 30 17.17 14.04 9.87
CA ALA A 30 16.45 12.93 10.50
C ALA A 30 15.63 12.12 9.50
N VAL A 31 15.38 10.83 9.80
CA VAL A 31 14.74 9.92 8.85
C VAL A 31 13.48 9.23 9.38
N ASN A 32 12.51 8.98 8.49
CA ASN A 32 11.30 8.18 8.70
C ASN A 32 10.53 8.56 9.98
N TYR A 33 10.07 7.57 10.76
CA TYR A 33 9.26 7.80 11.97
C TYR A 33 10.05 8.37 13.17
N SER A 34 11.31 8.77 12.99
CA SER A 34 12.09 9.42 14.07
C SER A 34 11.42 10.70 14.61
N TYR A 35 10.58 11.36 13.78
CA TYR A 35 9.83 12.54 14.22
C TYR A 35 8.97 12.29 15.47
N LYS A 36 8.52 11.08 15.70
CA LYS A 36 7.76 10.71 16.90
C LYS A 36 8.56 10.91 18.20
N ALA A 37 9.89 10.98 18.12
CA ALA A 37 10.72 11.22 19.29
C ALA A 37 10.90 12.70 19.63
N TRP A 38 10.82 13.58 18.65
CA TRP A 38 11.14 15.00 18.81
C TRP A 38 9.98 15.95 18.57
N LEU A 39 8.79 15.45 18.22
CA LEU A 39 7.59 16.29 18.19
C LEU A 39 7.22 16.86 19.56
N ASP A 40 7.54 16.13 20.63
CA ASP A 40 7.29 16.56 22.02
C ASP A 40 8.46 17.38 22.62
N CYS A 41 9.55 17.54 21.85
CA CYS A 41 10.72 18.32 22.23
C CYS A 41 10.73 19.65 21.48
N ASP A 42 11.31 20.70 22.04
CA ASP A 42 11.52 21.97 21.30
C ASP A 42 12.71 21.86 20.33
N TRP A 43 12.86 20.73 19.67
CA TRP A 43 13.88 20.45 18.68
C TRP A 43 13.26 20.00 17.35
N ALA A 44 13.91 20.34 16.25
CA ALA A 44 13.60 19.81 14.93
C ALA A 44 14.87 19.73 14.08
N PRO A 45 15.00 18.73 13.21
CA PRO A 45 16.17 18.61 12.33
C PRO A 45 16.20 19.73 11.29
N THR A 46 17.38 20.07 10.82
CA THR A 46 17.56 21.00 9.68
C THR A 46 16.91 20.48 8.40
N TYR A 47 17.01 19.17 8.18
CA TYR A 47 16.40 18.46 7.06
C TYR A 47 15.71 17.20 7.56
N TYR A 48 14.66 16.81 6.89
CA TYR A 48 13.96 15.56 7.17
C TYR A 48 13.75 14.76 5.88
N LEU A 49 13.96 13.45 5.93
CA LEU A 49 13.77 12.56 4.79
C LEU A 49 13.00 11.31 5.17
N SER A 50 11.93 11.03 4.45
CA SER A 50 11.24 9.75 4.51
C SER A 50 11.24 9.06 3.15
N ASN A 51 11.98 7.95 3.07
CA ASN A 51 12.01 7.08 1.90
C ASN A 51 11.18 5.81 2.10
N ASP A 52 10.47 5.68 3.21
CA ASP A 52 9.60 4.55 3.46
C ASP A 52 8.33 4.66 2.60
N TYR A 53 8.11 3.68 1.71
CA TYR A 53 6.91 3.59 0.87
C TYR A 53 5.61 3.56 1.67
N PHE A 54 5.66 3.02 2.88
CA PHE A 54 4.49 2.83 3.71
C PHE A 54 4.21 4.02 4.63
N HIS A 55 5.11 4.99 4.71
CA HIS A 55 4.93 6.12 5.63
C HIS A 55 3.61 6.84 5.35
N ALA A 56 3.32 7.15 4.10
CA ALA A 56 2.09 7.83 3.72
C ALA A 56 0.81 7.06 4.10
N THR A 57 0.84 5.73 4.01
CA THR A 57 -0.33 4.90 4.34
C THR A 57 -0.42 4.49 5.80
N ASN A 58 0.72 4.38 6.47
CA ASN A 58 0.76 3.98 7.88
C ASN A 58 0.42 5.14 8.82
N ASP A 59 0.88 6.35 8.49
CA ASP A 59 0.77 7.51 9.37
C ASP A 59 0.51 8.81 8.58
N PRO A 60 -0.60 8.89 7.84
CA PRO A 60 -0.91 10.06 7.01
C PRO A 60 -1.07 11.33 7.84
N GLU A 61 -1.72 11.24 9.01
CA GLU A 61 -1.92 12.37 9.91
C GLU A 61 -0.60 12.81 10.55
N GLY A 62 0.27 11.86 10.91
CA GLY A 62 1.60 12.15 11.45
C GLY A 62 2.44 12.97 10.47
N ILE A 63 2.31 12.74 9.16
CA ILE A 63 2.96 13.57 8.13
C ILE A 63 2.46 15.01 8.20
N LEU A 64 1.14 15.23 8.33
CA LEU A 64 0.59 16.59 8.45
C LEU A 64 1.02 17.27 9.76
N VAL A 65 1.03 16.54 10.86
CA VAL A 65 1.55 17.05 12.15
C VAL A 65 3.02 17.43 12.02
N LEU A 66 3.82 16.60 11.36
CA LEU A 66 5.24 16.86 11.12
C LEU A 66 5.46 18.16 10.32
N VAL A 67 4.79 18.34 9.18
CA VAL A 67 5.05 19.47 8.27
C VAL A 67 4.31 20.75 8.64
N ASN A 68 3.28 20.70 9.48
CA ASN A 68 2.48 21.86 9.91
C ASN A 68 2.66 22.18 11.40
N GLY A 69 3.24 21.28 12.19
CA GLY A 69 3.44 21.40 13.62
C GLY A 69 4.72 22.15 14.01
N PRO A 70 5.29 21.85 15.20
CA PRO A 70 6.45 22.57 15.75
C PRO A 70 7.70 22.56 14.88
N ALA A 71 7.86 21.59 13.99
CA ALA A 71 8.98 21.51 13.05
C ALA A 71 8.89 22.55 11.93
N ARG A 72 7.70 23.10 11.66
CA ARG A 72 7.50 24.10 10.62
C ARG A 72 8.30 25.38 10.93
N GLY A 73 9.11 25.81 9.99
CA GLY A 73 9.98 26.97 10.13
C GLY A 73 11.34 26.66 10.78
N LYS A 74 11.50 25.55 11.50
CA LYS A 74 12.79 25.06 12.00
C LYS A 74 13.46 24.14 10.98
N THR A 75 12.69 23.26 10.32
CA THR A 75 13.17 22.37 9.25
C THR A 75 13.17 23.10 7.91
N LYS A 76 14.34 23.19 7.25
CA LYS A 76 14.50 23.86 5.95
C LYS A 76 13.84 23.10 4.81
N LYS A 77 13.87 21.76 4.85
CA LYS A 77 13.33 20.92 3.79
C LYS A 77 12.83 19.59 4.35
N PHE A 78 11.62 19.23 4.00
CA PHE A 78 11.05 17.90 4.19
C PHE A 78 11.11 17.16 2.85
N VAL A 79 11.65 15.96 2.84
CA VAL A 79 11.78 15.13 1.63
C VAL A 79 10.96 13.86 1.81
N PHE A 80 10.01 13.64 0.92
CA PHE A 80 9.12 12.48 0.92
C PHE A 80 9.19 11.72 -0.39
N ARG A 81 8.64 10.53 -0.42
CA ARG A 81 8.29 9.86 -1.67
C ARG A 81 7.06 10.53 -2.29
N LYS A 82 7.00 10.62 -3.63
CA LYS A 82 5.84 11.22 -4.33
C LYS A 82 4.50 10.58 -4.00
N ASN A 83 4.52 9.35 -3.51
CA ASN A 83 3.30 8.67 -3.09
C ASN A 83 2.56 9.38 -1.95
N VAL A 84 3.23 10.24 -1.19
CA VAL A 84 2.57 11.08 -0.17
C VAL A 84 1.52 12.01 -0.79
N LEU A 85 1.72 12.44 -2.04
CA LEU A 85 0.78 13.32 -2.75
C LEU A 85 -0.57 12.67 -3.07
N VAL A 86 -0.65 11.35 -2.97
CA VAL A 86 -1.92 10.65 -3.16
C VAL A 86 -2.87 10.95 -1.99
N LEU A 87 -2.35 11.07 -0.77
CA LEU A 87 -3.13 11.40 0.42
C LEU A 87 -3.06 12.89 0.80
N HIS A 88 -1.96 13.56 0.41
CA HIS A 88 -1.67 14.95 0.76
C HIS A 88 -1.26 15.76 -0.48
N PRO A 89 -2.18 15.97 -1.46
CA PRO A 89 -1.87 16.71 -2.68
C PRO A 89 -1.48 18.17 -2.42
N GLU A 90 -1.91 18.74 -1.29
CA GLU A 90 -1.57 20.10 -0.86
C GLU A 90 -0.07 20.28 -0.60
N LEU A 91 0.69 19.19 -0.47
CA LEU A 91 2.15 19.26 -0.29
C LEU A 91 2.90 19.52 -1.61
N ALA A 92 2.23 19.36 -2.77
CA ALA A 92 2.87 19.46 -4.08
C ALA A 92 3.49 20.83 -4.35
N ASP A 93 2.83 21.90 -3.92
CA ASP A 93 3.18 23.28 -4.24
C ASP A 93 3.97 23.98 -3.10
N ARG A 94 4.31 23.23 -2.04
CA ARG A 94 5.04 23.79 -0.90
C ARG A 94 6.53 23.88 -1.19
N GLN A 95 7.11 25.04 -0.95
CA GLN A 95 8.55 25.29 -1.19
C GLN A 95 9.46 24.55 -0.19
N ASP A 96 8.96 24.23 1.01
CA ASP A 96 9.69 23.49 2.04
C ASP A 96 9.59 21.96 1.85
N ILE A 97 8.84 21.50 0.84
CA ILE A 97 8.72 20.08 0.49
C ILE A 97 9.56 19.77 -0.76
N ALA A 98 10.16 18.59 -0.79
CA ALA A 98 10.79 18.02 -1.97
C ALA A 98 10.45 16.51 -2.06
N PHE A 99 10.65 15.93 -3.23
CA PHE A 99 10.34 14.52 -3.43
C PHE A 99 11.57 13.75 -3.85
N VAL A 100 11.79 12.57 -3.27
CA VAL A 100 12.94 11.69 -3.56
C VAL A 100 13.09 11.43 -5.06
N GLU A 101 11.97 11.26 -5.76
CA GLU A 101 11.93 10.99 -7.21
C GLU A 101 12.42 12.16 -8.07
N ASP A 102 12.45 13.38 -7.54
CA ASP A 102 12.90 14.59 -8.24
C ASP A 102 14.36 14.94 -7.96
N LEU A 103 14.98 14.29 -6.96
CA LEU A 103 16.36 14.53 -6.60
C LEU A 103 17.33 13.86 -7.58
N GLU A 104 18.53 14.44 -7.73
CA GLU A 104 19.56 13.88 -8.62
C GLU A 104 19.99 12.48 -8.18
N LEU A 105 20.07 12.24 -6.88
CA LEU A 105 20.39 10.93 -6.31
C LEU A 105 19.46 9.81 -6.84
N TYR A 106 18.23 10.14 -7.22
CA TYR A 106 17.26 9.15 -7.75
C TYR A 106 17.67 8.55 -9.10
N ARG A 107 18.60 9.16 -9.81
CA ARG A 107 19.17 8.63 -11.05
C ARG A 107 19.98 7.36 -10.83
N ASN A 108 20.59 7.21 -9.65
CA ASN A 108 21.34 6.00 -9.29
C ASN A 108 20.42 4.94 -8.65
N LYS A 109 19.47 4.44 -9.41
CA LYS A 109 18.45 3.45 -8.95
C LYS A 109 19.09 2.17 -8.41
N ALA A 110 20.25 1.76 -8.92
CA ALA A 110 20.93 0.54 -8.50
C ALA A 110 21.47 0.66 -7.06
N LEU A 111 22.02 1.82 -6.69
CA LEU A 111 22.50 2.09 -5.34
C LEU A 111 21.33 2.32 -4.38
N LEU A 112 20.37 3.18 -4.76
CA LEU A 112 19.15 3.45 -3.97
C LEU A 112 18.39 2.18 -3.64
N ALA A 113 18.29 1.25 -4.60
CA ALA A 113 17.61 -0.01 -4.38
C ALA A 113 18.27 -0.86 -3.28
N ARG A 114 19.50 -0.62 -2.90
CA ARG A 114 20.28 -1.40 -1.91
C ARG A 114 20.39 -0.72 -0.56
N LEU A 115 20.28 0.61 -0.49
CA LEU A 115 20.43 1.39 0.73
C LEU A 115 19.19 1.34 1.61
N ASP A 116 19.40 1.50 2.92
CA ASP A 116 18.37 1.87 3.88
C ASP A 116 18.10 3.38 3.84
N SER A 117 17.14 3.84 4.65
CA SER A 117 16.77 5.26 4.66
C SER A 117 17.91 6.18 5.13
N ALA A 118 18.77 5.70 6.03
CA ALA A 118 19.94 6.47 6.48
C ALA A 118 20.99 6.60 5.36
N GLY A 119 21.24 5.54 4.61
CA GLY A 119 22.12 5.60 3.44
C GLY A 119 21.60 6.53 2.35
N ILE A 120 20.28 6.58 2.14
CA ILE A 120 19.67 7.54 1.22
C ILE A 120 19.77 8.98 1.74
N ALA A 121 19.65 9.17 3.05
CA ALA A 121 19.86 10.47 3.68
C ALA A 121 21.33 10.96 3.51
N VAL A 122 22.30 10.04 3.57
CA VAL A 122 23.70 10.37 3.26
C VAL A 122 23.85 10.82 1.81
N LEU A 123 23.26 10.13 0.84
CA LEU A 123 23.28 10.57 -0.57
C LEU A 123 22.65 11.94 -0.73
N TYR A 124 21.57 12.22 -0.03
CA TYR A 124 20.95 13.55 -0.06
C TYR A 124 21.85 14.61 0.57
N GLY A 125 22.56 14.29 1.64
CA GLY A 125 23.58 15.18 2.21
C GLY A 125 24.72 15.50 1.25
N ILE A 126 25.15 14.51 0.46
CA ILE A 126 26.13 14.71 -0.62
C ILE A 126 25.56 15.66 -1.71
N GLU A 127 24.30 15.49 -2.10
CA GLU A 127 23.63 16.34 -3.09
C GLU A 127 23.46 17.78 -2.58
N LEU A 128 23.24 17.96 -1.28
CA LEU A 128 23.21 19.27 -0.63
C LEU A 128 24.57 19.97 -0.55
N GLY A 129 25.67 19.28 -0.92
CA GLY A 129 27.02 19.84 -0.97
C GLY A 129 27.82 19.76 0.34
N PHE A 130 27.40 18.94 1.30
CA PHE A 130 28.19 18.72 2.53
C PHE A 130 29.45 17.94 2.22
N SER A 131 30.59 18.44 2.70
CA SER A 131 31.91 17.80 2.53
C SER A 131 32.23 16.77 3.62
N ARG A 132 31.49 16.80 4.74
CA ARG A 132 31.61 15.87 5.85
C ARG A 132 30.21 15.43 6.30
N ILE A 133 30.03 14.12 6.40
CA ILE A 133 28.75 13.55 6.87
C ILE A 133 29.06 12.57 7.99
N TYR A 134 28.31 12.71 9.06
CA TYR A 134 28.38 11.87 10.25
C TYR A 134 27.07 11.14 10.42
N THR A 135 27.10 9.93 10.99
CA THR A 135 25.87 9.15 11.28
C THR A 135 25.77 8.87 12.78
N ILE A 136 24.56 9.01 13.34
CA ILE A 136 24.17 8.59 14.68
C ILE A 136 22.85 7.83 14.61
N GLY A 137 22.63 6.85 15.47
CA GLY A 137 21.41 6.02 15.41
C GLY A 137 21.31 5.14 14.16
N VAL A 138 22.45 4.84 13.53
CA VAL A 138 22.55 3.95 12.36
C VAL A 138 23.37 2.73 12.73
N ASP A 139 22.70 1.76 13.34
CA ASP A 139 23.36 0.61 13.97
C ASP A 139 23.56 -0.57 13.02
N LEU A 140 22.74 -0.70 11.98
CA LEU A 140 22.63 -1.85 11.08
C LEU A 140 22.41 -3.20 11.80
N LEU A 141 22.06 -3.17 13.08
CA LEU A 141 21.83 -4.35 13.90
C LEU A 141 20.41 -4.92 13.70
N TYR A 142 20.00 -5.03 12.47
CA TYR A 142 18.77 -5.76 12.14
C TYR A 142 19.02 -7.25 12.30
N SER A 143 18.93 -7.78 13.53
CA SER A 143 19.15 -9.20 13.73
C SER A 143 18.03 -9.97 13.02
N ALA A 144 18.39 -10.81 12.06
CA ALA A 144 17.48 -11.76 11.42
C ALA A 144 16.79 -12.70 12.45
N ARG A 145 17.35 -12.81 13.66
CA ARG A 145 16.77 -13.57 14.77
C ARG A 145 15.51 -12.94 15.38
N ASN A 146 15.28 -11.65 15.15
CA ASN A 146 14.09 -10.94 15.65
C ASN A 146 12.91 -11.00 14.68
N TYR A 147 13.12 -11.52 13.49
CA TYR A 147 12.08 -11.74 12.49
C TYR A 147 12.00 -13.23 12.27
N GLU A 148 11.00 -13.89 12.84
CA GLU A 148 10.72 -15.27 12.46
C GLU A 148 10.59 -15.33 10.95
N PRO A 149 11.33 -16.22 10.27
CA PRO A 149 11.10 -16.43 8.86
C PRO A 149 9.66 -16.94 8.74
N SER A 150 8.72 -16.07 8.36
CA SER A 150 7.51 -16.58 7.74
C SER A 150 8.00 -17.46 6.60
N ALA A 151 7.44 -18.65 6.45
CA ALA A 151 7.76 -19.59 5.39
C ALA A 151 7.61 -18.93 3.99
N ASN A 152 6.93 -17.80 3.94
CA ASN A 152 6.69 -16.98 2.75
C ASN A 152 7.84 -16.00 2.54
N ARG A 153 8.39 -15.97 1.34
CA ARG A 153 9.39 -15.00 0.84
C ARG A 153 8.82 -13.56 0.72
N GLU A 154 7.89 -13.18 1.58
CA GLU A 154 7.29 -11.85 1.56
C GLU A 154 8.34 -10.77 1.84
N THR A 155 8.42 -9.80 0.96
CA THR A 155 9.30 -8.62 1.11
C THR A 155 8.76 -7.63 2.15
N HIS A 156 7.53 -7.84 2.61
CA HIS A 156 6.80 -6.97 3.53
C HIS A 156 6.05 -7.81 4.57
N TYR A 157 5.83 -7.25 5.75
CA TYR A 157 5.05 -7.88 6.81
C TYR A 157 4.16 -6.84 7.50
N LYS A 158 3.07 -7.31 8.08
CA LYS A 158 2.24 -6.50 8.97
C LYS A 158 2.83 -6.53 10.37
N VAL A 159 2.96 -5.37 10.97
CA VAL A 159 3.39 -5.26 12.37
C VAL A 159 2.26 -5.75 13.27
N ASP A 160 2.55 -6.73 14.11
CA ASP A 160 1.65 -7.27 15.12
C ASP A 160 2.24 -7.09 16.54
N ALA A 161 1.49 -7.49 17.57
CA ALA A 161 1.94 -7.35 18.96
C ALA A 161 3.21 -8.16 19.29
N LYS A 162 3.50 -9.26 18.54
CA LYS A 162 4.73 -10.04 18.68
C LYS A 162 5.92 -9.29 18.08
N ASN A 163 5.72 -8.68 16.92
CA ASN A 163 6.75 -7.94 16.19
C ASN A 163 7.09 -6.60 16.85
N LEU A 164 6.17 -6.01 17.64
CA LEU A 164 6.44 -4.79 18.41
C LEU A 164 7.56 -4.93 19.47
N LYS A 165 7.84 -6.16 19.90
CA LYS A 165 8.94 -6.45 20.82
C LYS A 165 10.32 -6.45 20.15
N LEU A 166 10.41 -6.16 18.85
CA LEU A 166 11.65 -6.14 18.11
C LEU A 166 12.47 -4.91 18.49
N LYS A 167 13.65 -5.14 19.06
CA LYS A 167 14.57 -4.13 19.61
C LYS A 167 15.42 -3.41 18.53
N GLY A 168 14.87 -3.20 17.33
CA GLY A 168 15.61 -2.60 16.21
C GLY A 168 15.59 -1.06 16.17
N HIS A 169 14.78 -0.41 17.04
CA HIS A 169 14.60 1.04 17.05
C HIS A 169 14.64 1.56 18.49
N PHE A 170 15.05 2.81 18.64
CA PHE A 170 15.14 3.44 19.97
C PHE A 170 13.76 3.80 20.57
N LEU A 171 12.71 3.90 19.73
CA LEU A 171 11.34 4.16 20.15
C LEU A 171 10.55 2.87 20.29
N ALA A 172 9.84 2.69 21.40
CA ALA A 172 9.02 1.51 21.66
C ALA A 172 7.86 1.36 20.67
N ASN A 173 7.33 2.46 20.14
CA ASN A 173 6.21 2.52 19.21
C ASN A 173 6.59 3.17 17.86
N TYR A 174 7.84 2.98 17.45
CA TYR A 174 8.30 3.37 16.11
C TYR A 174 7.36 2.81 15.03
N TYR A 175 7.01 1.55 15.15
CA TYR A 175 5.91 0.93 14.41
C TYR A 175 4.73 0.68 15.34
N GLN A 176 3.51 0.84 14.82
CA GLN A 176 2.26 0.52 15.53
C GLN A 176 1.63 -0.77 14.98
N PRO A 177 0.79 -1.46 15.77
CA PRO A 177 0.03 -2.60 15.26
C PRO A 177 -0.75 -2.20 14.01
N GLY A 178 -0.67 -3.02 12.97
CA GLY A 178 -1.34 -2.75 11.71
C GLY A 178 -0.47 -2.03 10.68
N TYR A 179 0.65 -1.41 11.07
CA TYR A 179 1.59 -0.82 10.10
C TYR A 179 2.14 -1.88 9.15
N LEU A 180 2.35 -1.49 7.90
CA LEU A 180 3.13 -2.26 6.95
C LEU A 180 4.61 -1.87 7.08
N ALA A 181 5.46 -2.86 7.19
CA ALA A 181 6.91 -2.68 7.23
C ALA A 181 7.56 -3.55 6.16
N ARG A 182 8.62 -3.02 5.56
CA ARG A 182 9.47 -3.79 4.67
C ARG A 182 10.35 -4.73 5.50
N ARG A 183 10.48 -5.99 5.06
CA ARG A 183 11.43 -6.90 5.67
C ARG A 183 12.84 -6.31 5.57
N PRO A 184 13.60 -6.21 6.68
CA PRO A 184 14.98 -5.76 6.61
C PRO A 184 15.78 -6.65 5.67
N ARG A 185 16.66 -6.04 4.92
CA ARG A 185 17.63 -6.80 4.12
C ARG A 185 18.59 -7.50 5.06
N GLY A 186 19.15 -8.62 4.61
CA GLY A 186 20.18 -9.31 5.36
C GLY A 186 21.37 -8.35 5.64
N THR A 187 21.96 -8.47 6.80
CA THR A 187 23.08 -7.62 7.26
C THR A 187 24.22 -7.53 6.23
N GLU A 188 24.57 -8.64 5.58
CA GLU A 188 25.60 -8.67 4.52
C GLU A 188 25.25 -7.76 3.34
N SER A 189 23.99 -7.78 2.89
CA SER A 189 23.51 -6.93 1.79
C SER A 189 23.60 -5.44 2.15
N LEU A 190 23.33 -5.09 3.41
CA LEU A 190 23.44 -3.72 3.90
C LEU A 190 24.90 -3.29 4.02
N ILE A 191 25.79 -4.16 4.52
CA ILE A 191 27.23 -3.90 4.59
C ILE A 191 27.79 -3.58 3.19
N LEU A 192 27.49 -4.42 2.20
CA LEU A 192 27.90 -4.19 0.81
C LEU A 192 27.34 -2.87 0.23
N ALA A 193 26.11 -2.52 0.57
CA ALA A 193 25.50 -1.26 0.14
C ALA A 193 26.21 -0.04 0.77
N TRP A 194 26.54 -0.11 2.07
CA TRP A 194 27.26 0.96 2.76
C TRP A 194 28.72 1.08 2.32
N GLN A 195 29.38 -0.01 1.96
CA GLN A 195 30.71 0.02 1.33
C GLN A 195 30.66 0.73 -0.03
N ALA A 196 29.65 0.41 -0.86
CA ALA A 196 29.44 1.10 -2.13
C ALA A 196 29.11 2.59 -1.93
N LEU A 197 28.32 2.94 -0.90
CA LEU A 197 28.02 4.32 -0.54
C LEU A 197 29.28 5.08 -0.10
N ARG A 198 30.14 4.44 0.72
CA ARG A 198 31.45 5.00 1.11
C ARG A 198 32.28 5.31 -0.12
N SER A 199 32.43 4.37 -1.05
CA SER A 199 33.20 4.58 -2.29
C SER A 199 32.62 5.73 -3.14
N GLU A 200 31.30 5.88 -3.19
CA GLU A 200 30.65 7.00 -3.89
C GLU A 200 30.91 8.35 -3.18
N ALA A 201 30.88 8.39 -1.85
CA ALA A 201 31.22 9.58 -1.06
C ALA A 201 32.68 9.99 -1.29
N GLU A 202 33.62 9.04 -1.21
CA GLU A 202 35.05 9.27 -1.49
C GLU A 202 35.28 9.82 -2.92
N ARG A 203 34.61 9.25 -3.92
CA ARG A 203 34.64 9.72 -5.31
C ARG A 203 34.19 11.17 -5.46
N LYS A 204 33.27 11.60 -4.60
CA LYS A 204 32.72 12.97 -4.54
C LYS A 204 33.51 13.89 -3.59
N GLY A 205 34.60 13.42 -2.98
CA GLY A 205 35.39 14.18 -2.03
C GLY A 205 34.72 14.41 -0.68
N VAL A 206 33.74 13.56 -0.31
CA VAL A 206 32.99 13.66 0.94
C VAL A 206 33.52 12.67 1.96
N ALA A 207 33.88 13.15 3.16
CA ALA A 207 34.26 12.32 4.28
C ALA A 207 33.00 11.79 4.98
N LEU A 208 32.86 10.46 5.03
CA LEU A 208 31.72 9.79 5.65
C LEU A 208 32.17 9.05 6.91
N ASN A 209 31.58 9.41 8.07
CA ASN A 209 31.98 8.97 9.38
C ASN A 209 30.79 8.40 10.16
N THR A 210 31.06 7.55 11.16
CA THR A 210 30.08 7.12 12.17
C THR A 210 30.49 7.62 13.56
N THR A 211 29.50 7.99 14.37
CA THR A 211 29.69 8.37 15.77
C THR A 211 29.33 7.24 16.73
N VAL A 212 29.01 6.05 16.23
CA VAL A 212 28.57 4.89 17.02
C VAL A 212 29.58 3.78 17.01
N ARG A 213 30.23 3.51 18.14
CA ARG A 213 31.24 2.45 18.28
C ARG A 213 30.69 1.05 18.08
N ASN A 214 29.48 0.80 18.58
CA ASN A 214 28.86 -0.53 18.54
C ASN A 214 28.03 -0.77 17.25
N SER A 215 28.08 0.15 16.29
CA SER A 215 27.47 -0.03 14.98
C SER A 215 28.33 -0.90 14.07
N LEU A 216 27.70 -1.70 13.22
CA LEU A 216 28.41 -2.38 12.13
C LEU A 216 29.06 -1.40 11.14
N LEU A 217 28.63 -0.16 11.12
CA LEU A 217 29.26 0.91 10.33
C LEU A 217 30.68 1.22 10.81
N HIS A 218 31.03 0.99 12.07
CA HIS A 218 32.39 1.21 12.58
C HIS A 218 33.43 0.35 11.86
N GLY A 219 33.04 -0.80 11.30
CA GLY A 219 33.92 -1.61 10.43
C GLY A 219 34.00 -1.12 8.97
N ILE A 220 33.17 -0.13 8.58
CA ILE A 220 33.06 0.38 7.21
C ILE A 220 33.51 1.83 7.12
N LEU A 221 33.13 2.66 8.10
CA LEU A 221 33.36 4.10 8.16
C LEU A 221 34.38 4.42 9.26
N GLU A 222 35.03 5.58 9.14
CA GLU A 222 35.84 6.11 10.20
C GLU A 222 35.01 6.48 11.42
N PHE A 223 35.49 6.14 12.61
CA PHE A 223 34.82 6.51 13.85
C PHE A 223 35.22 7.94 14.25
N HIS A 224 34.21 8.75 14.59
CA HIS A 224 34.41 10.09 15.13
C HIS A 224 33.69 10.23 16.47
N GLU A 225 34.43 10.46 17.53
CA GLU A 225 33.86 10.64 18.87
C GLU A 225 33.10 11.98 18.95
N TYR A 226 31.78 11.89 19.10
CA TYR A 226 30.90 13.06 19.15
C TYR A 226 30.23 13.21 20.52
N PHE A 227 29.85 12.09 21.15
CA PHE A 227 29.27 12.02 22.49
C PHE A 227 30.03 11.04 23.35
N ASN A 228 30.06 11.30 24.68
CA ASN A 228 30.31 10.24 25.65
C ASN A 228 29.16 9.22 25.45
N GLU A 229 29.47 8.01 25.00
CA GLU A 229 28.43 7.02 24.67
C GLU A 229 27.52 6.79 25.87
N PRO A 230 26.21 7.14 25.79
CA PRO A 230 25.25 6.69 26.78
C PRO A 230 25.20 5.17 26.68
N GLY A 231 25.36 4.47 27.78
CA GLY A 231 25.31 3.02 27.83
C GLY A 231 24.01 2.51 27.21
N TYR A 232 24.09 1.66 26.19
CA TYR A 232 22.95 0.98 25.63
C TYR A 232 22.39 -0.02 26.65
N ASP A 233 21.23 0.27 27.27
CA ASP A 233 20.58 -0.58 28.26
C ASP A 233 19.58 -1.58 27.66
N GLY A 234 19.38 -1.54 26.35
CA GLY A 234 18.50 -2.46 25.62
C GLY A 234 17.00 -2.17 25.74
N GLU A 235 16.59 -1.11 26.44
CA GLU A 235 15.19 -0.72 26.54
C GLU A 235 14.83 0.48 25.65
N SER A 236 13.65 0.46 25.06
CA SER A 236 13.14 1.57 24.23
C SER A 236 12.46 2.63 25.10
N ARG A 237 12.63 3.93 24.80
CA ARG A 237 11.90 4.99 25.51
C ARG A 237 10.38 4.86 25.24
N PRO A 238 9.50 4.95 26.27
CA PRO A 238 8.08 5.10 26.03
C PRO A 238 7.82 6.49 25.45
N LEU A 239 6.98 6.60 24.41
CA LEU A 239 6.43 7.90 23.99
C LEU A 239 5.42 8.38 25.02
N SER A 240 5.61 9.60 25.53
CA SER A 240 4.57 10.30 26.24
C SER A 240 3.60 10.93 25.22
N LYS A 241 2.38 10.42 25.20
CA LYS A 241 1.19 11.10 24.69
C LYS A 241 1.25 11.74 23.30
N LEU A 242 1.42 10.92 22.24
CA LEU A 242 0.76 11.31 20.99
C LEU A 242 -0.75 11.08 21.17
N PRO A 243 -1.60 12.03 20.79
CA PRO A 243 -3.03 11.79 20.79
C PRO A 243 -3.31 10.56 19.89
N GLU A 244 -4.17 9.66 20.34
CA GLU A 244 -4.75 8.65 19.46
C GLU A 244 -5.40 9.40 18.31
N SER A 245 -4.77 9.41 17.15
CA SER A 245 -5.32 10.04 15.97
C SER A 245 -6.51 9.19 15.52
N LYS A 246 -7.70 9.63 15.84
CA LYS A 246 -8.90 9.17 15.13
C LYS A 246 -8.93 9.94 13.81
N PRO A 247 -8.96 9.27 12.65
CA PRO A 247 -9.05 9.95 11.38
C PRO A 247 -10.23 10.91 11.40
N ASP A 248 -9.99 12.19 11.10
CA ASP A 248 -11.09 13.14 10.88
C ASP A 248 -11.64 12.87 9.47
N PRO A 249 -12.87 12.32 9.36
CA PRO A 249 -13.48 12.03 8.06
C PRO A 249 -13.59 13.27 7.15
N LYS A 250 -13.70 14.49 7.76
CA LYS A 250 -13.78 15.75 7.01
C LYS A 250 -12.44 16.17 6.42
N LEU A 251 -11.32 15.87 7.10
CA LEU A 251 -9.97 16.14 6.59
C LEU A 251 -9.65 15.20 5.43
N ALA A 252 -9.96 13.92 5.59
CA ALA A 252 -9.85 12.93 4.54
C ALA A 252 -10.68 13.32 3.30
N TYR A 253 -11.91 13.79 3.46
CA TYR A 253 -12.76 14.28 2.38
C TYR A 253 -12.16 15.44 1.59
N ARG A 254 -11.65 16.47 2.27
CA ARG A 254 -11.01 17.63 1.62
C ARG A 254 -9.78 17.22 0.79
N THR A 255 -9.09 16.16 1.19
CA THR A 255 -7.88 15.67 0.54
C THR A 255 -8.20 14.77 -0.65
N ILE A 256 -9.27 13.99 -0.60
CA ILE A 256 -9.58 12.95 -1.58
C ILE A 256 -10.52 13.43 -2.70
N LYS A 257 -11.44 14.36 -2.41
CA LYS A 257 -12.30 14.93 -3.46
C LYS A 257 -11.50 15.52 -4.63
N PRO A 258 -10.44 16.32 -4.41
CA PRO A 258 -9.56 16.75 -5.49
C PRO A 258 -8.80 15.62 -6.19
N MET A 259 -8.55 14.49 -5.50
CA MET A 259 -7.87 13.34 -6.11
C MET A 259 -8.79 12.56 -7.04
N ILE A 260 -10.06 12.40 -6.68
CA ILE A 260 -11.09 11.81 -7.55
C ILE A 260 -11.29 12.71 -8.78
N GLU A 261 -11.31 14.03 -8.62
CA GLU A 261 -11.50 15.01 -9.69
C GLU A 261 -10.23 15.28 -10.52
N LYS A 262 -9.04 15.16 -9.93
CA LYS A 262 -7.74 15.37 -10.63
C LYS A 262 -7.21 14.14 -11.36
N CYS A 263 -7.84 12.99 -11.23
CA CYS A 263 -7.58 11.84 -12.09
C CYS A 263 -8.09 12.11 -13.53
N LYS A 264 -7.71 13.25 -14.11
CA LYS A 264 -8.01 13.52 -15.52
C LYS A 264 -7.26 12.53 -16.40
N PRO A 265 -7.89 12.05 -17.48
CA PRO A 265 -7.20 11.25 -18.47
C PRO A 265 -6.06 12.09 -19.06
N PHE A 266 -4.92 11.46 -19.30
CA PHE A 266 -3.88 12.08 -20.09
C PHE A 266 -4.41 12.30 -21.50
N THR A 267 -4.19 13.49 -22.03
CA THR A 267 -4.52 13.81 -23.42
C THR A 267 -3.62 13.01 -24.39
N PRO A 268 -4.13 12.55 -25.54
CA PRO A 268 -3.28 11.91 -26.55
C PRO A 268 -2.08 12.81 -26.87
N GLY A 269 -0.86 12.30 -26.69
CA GLY A 269 0.39 13.04 -26.91
C GLY A 269 1.12 13.51 -25.65
N GLU A 270 0.52 13.47 -24.45
CA GLU A 270 1.24 13.69 -23.20
C GLU A 270 2.19 12.52 -22.90
N GLN A 271 3.41 12.86 -22.45
CA GLN A 271 4.34 11.82 -21.97
C GLN A 271 3.91 11.32 -20.60
N TYR A 272 3.63 10.02 -20.54
CA TYR A 272 3.35 9.37 -19.27
C TYR A 272 4.64 9.17 -18.47
N PRO A 273 4.66 9.43 -17.16
CA PRO A 273 5.74 8.99 -16.31
C PRO A 273 5.97 7.47 -16.45
N ASP A 274 7.21 7.02 -16.42
CA ASP A 274 7.55 5.59 -16.64
C ASP A 274 6.85 4.64 -15.67
N TYR A 275 6.61 5.06 -14.41
CA TYR A 275 5.86 4.25 -13.46
C TYR A 275 4.40 4.00 -13.89
N MET A 276 3.76 4.95 -14.59
CA MET A 276 2.39 4.74 -15.08
C MET A 276 2.32 3.71 -16.20
N LYS A 277 3.39 3.53 -16.97
CA LYS A 277 3.48 2.45 -17.96
C LYS A 277 3.49 1.07 -17.30
N LEU A 278 4.11 0.97 -16.11
CA LEU A 278 4.12 -0.26 -15.31
C LEU A 278 2.77 -0.50 -14.63
N GLU A 279 2.12 0.57 -14.16
CA GLU A 279 0.83 0.46 -13.48
C GLU A 279 -0.31 0.11 -14.44
N GLU A 280 -0.29 0.66 -15.65
CA GLU A 280 -1.36 0.54 -16.63
C GLU A 280 -0.85 -0.12 -17.91
N ASN A 281 -1.54 -1.13 -18.40
CA ASN A 281 -1.20 -1.80 -19.66
C ASN A 281 -1.66 -0.94 -20.84
N ARG A 282 -1.05 0.22 -21.01
CA ARG A 282 -1.40 1.17 -22.06
C ARG A 282 -1.03 0.63 -23.44
N GLY A 283 -1.80 1.04 -24.43
CA GLY A 283 -1.71 0.50 -25.80
C GLY A 283 -2.60 -0.71 -26.05
N ILE A 284 -3.18 -1.32 -25.00
CA ILE A 284 -4.23 -2.33 -25.16
C ILE A 284 -5.58 -1.62 -25.22
N PRO A 285 -6.39 -1.81 -26.27
CA PRO A 285 -7.64 -1.10 -26.42
C PRO A 285 -8.63 -1.34 -25.28
N VAL A 286 -9.32 -0.29 -24.86
CA VAL A 286 -10.44 -0.28 -23.92
C VAL A 286 -11.74 0.11 -24.65
N ASP A 287 -12.88 -0.25 -24.09
CA ASP A 287 -14.17 -0.01 -24.74
C ASP A 287 -14.87 1.22 -24.11
N LEU A 288 -14.25 2.40 -24.29
CA LEU A 288 -14.70 3.66 -23.69
C LEU A 288 -16.18 3.96 -23.95
N GLU A 289 -16.63 3.82 -25.19
CA GLU A 289 -18.03 4.09 -25.60
C GLU A 289 -18.99 3.17 -24.84
N SER A 290 -18.69 1.89 -24.81
CA SER A 290 -19.48 0.88 -24.11
C SER A 290 -19.52 1.13 -22.60
N LEU A 291 -18.38 1.48 -21.99
CA LEU A 291 -18.31 1.77 -20.55
C LEU A 291 -19.10 3.03 -20.16
N ARG A 292 -19.12 4.06 -21.03
CA ARG A 292 -19.87 5.30 -20.80
C ARG A 292 -21.39 5.09 -20.73
N LEU A 293 -21.90 4.06 -21.39
CA LEU A 293 -23.34 3.73 -21.35
C LEU A 293 -23.81 3.30 -19.95
N PHE A 294 -22.89 2.89 -19.08
CA PHE A 294 -23.23 2.47 -17.71
C PHE A 294 -23.24 3.63 -16.71
N LYS A 295 -22.78 4.82 -17.08
CA LYS A 295 -22.75 5.97 -16.16
C LYS A 295 -24.17 6.31 -15.69
N ASP A 296 -24.34 6.34 -14.35
CA ASP A 296 -25.60 6.65 -13.68
C ASP A 296 -26.81 5.79 -14.11
N LEU A 297 -26.57 4.63 -14.78
CA LEU A 297 -27.62 3.74 -15.28
C LEU A 297 -28.58 3.25 -14.19
N HIS A 298 -28.06 3.12 -12.97
CA HIS A 298 -28.78 2.65 -11.79
C HIS A 298 -28.87 3.70 -10.67
N LYS A 299 -28.93 4.97 -11.06
CA LYS A 299 -28.93 6.08 -10.11
C LYS A 299 -30.01 5.94 -9.05
N GLY A 300 -29.58 5.93 -7.77
CA GLY A 300 -30.48 5.85 -6.61
C GLY A 300 -31.02 4.45 -6.31
N GLN A 301 -30.66 3.43 -7.10
CA GLN A 301 -31.02 2.04 -6.85
C GLN A 301 -30.05 1.36 -5.88
N ARG A 302 -30.43 0.17 -5.40
CA ARG A 302 -29.54 -0.73 -4.66
C ARG A 302 -28.99 -1.84 -5.57
N CYS A 303 -27.86 -2.44 -5.16
CA CYS A 303 -27.32 -3.64 -5.80
C CYS A 303 -26.66 -4.58 -4.79
N PHE A 304 -26.38 -5.80 -5.25
CA PHE A 304 -25.66 -6.81 -4.48
C PHE A 304 -24.38 -7.20 -5.21
N ILE A 305 -23.23 -7.11 -4.53
CA ILE A 305 -21.95 -7.63 -5.02
C ILE A 305 -21.72 -8.97 -4.31
N ILE A 306 -21.58 -10.01 -5.11
CA ILE A 306 -21.55 -11.39 -4.64
C ILE A 306 -20.12 -11.90 -4.69
N GLY A 307 -19.52 -12.08 -3.52
CA GLY A 307 -18.26 -12.80 -3.35
C GLY A 307 -18.46 -14.31 -3.48
N ASN A 308 -17.36 -15.05 -3.36
CA ASN A 308 -17.38 -16.51 -3.52
C ASN A 308 -17.00 -17.26 -2.23
N GLY A 309 -17.07 -16.59 -1.10
CA GLY A 309 -16.74 -17.19 0.20
C GLY A 309 -17.74 -18.25 0.65
N PRO A 310 -17.38 -19.12 1.62
CA PRO A 310 -18.19 -20.24 2.08
C PRO A 310 -19.57 -19.85 2.64
N SER A 311 -19.73 -18.62 3.14
CA SER A 311 -21.00 -18.10 3.63
C SER A 311 -22.08 -18.03 2.55
N LEU A 312 -21.69 -18.05 1.26
CA LEU A 312 -22.64 -18.04 0.15
C LEU A 312 -23.54 -19.31 0.17
N ASN A 313 -23.04 -20.44 0.69
CA ASN A 313 -23.81 -21.65 0.90
C ASN A 313 -24.94 -21.51 1.96
N LYS A 314 -24.91 -20.44 2.75
CA LYS A 314 -25.92 -20.12 3.78
C LYS A 314 -26.85 -18.99 3.34
N THR A 315 -26.71 -18.53 2.09
CA THR A 315 -27.44 -17.36 1.55
C THR A 315 -28.42 -17.82 0.48
N ASP A 316 -29.71 -17.55 0.66
CA ASP A 316 -30.73 -17.87 -0.32
C ASP A 316 -30.71 -16.86 -1.49
N LEU A 317 -30.04 -17.21 -2.57
CA LEU A 317 -29.91 -16.37 -3.76
C LEU A 317 -31.21 -16.22 -4.56
N SER A 318 -32.25 -17.02 -4.30
CA SER A 318 -33.55 -16.86 -4.97
C SER A 318 -34.20 -15.51 -4.65
N LYS A 319 -33.91 -14.93 -3.50
CA LYS A 319 -34.36 -13.59 -3.08
C LYS A 319 -33.81 -12.47 -3.97
N LEU A 320 -32.71 -12.72 -4.69
CA LEU A 320 -32.07 -11.73 -5.59
C LEU A 320 -32.64 -11.73 -7.01
N LYS A 321 -33.69 -12.47 -7.28
CA LYS A 321 -34.27 -12.62 -8.64
C LYS A 321 -34.61 -11.29 -9.33
N ASN A 322 -35.01 -10.30 -8.55
CA ASN A 322 -35.41 -8.96 -9.06
C ASN A 322 -34.38 -7.88 -8.70
N GLU A 323 -33.23 -8.25 -8.18
CA GLU A 323 -32.19 -7.33 -7.77
C GLU A 323 -31.09 -7.21 -8.84
N VAL A 324 -30.43 -6.07 -8.87
CA VAL A 324 -29.24 -5.90 -9.69
C VAL A 324 -28.06 -6.52 -8.96
N THR A 325 -27.37 -7.43 -9.62
CA THR A 325 -26.31 -8.23 -8.98
C THR A 325 -25.01 -8.24 -9.77
N PHE A 326 -23.89 -8.24 -9.08
CA PHE A 326 -22.55 -8.44 -9.65
C PHE A 326 -22.01 -9.78 -9.19
N GLY A 327 -21.73 -10.68 -10.12
CA GLY A 327 -21.04 -11.94 -9.86
C GLY A 327 -19.58 -11.85 -10.29
N VAL A 328 -18.71 -12.61 -9.63
CA VAL A 328 -17.25 -12.51 -9.82
C VAL A 328 -16.59 -13.86 -10.08
N ASN A 329 -15.51 -13.85 -10.86
CA ASN A 329 -14.62 -15.00 -11.07
C ASN A 329 -15.40 -16.31 -11.35
N SER A 330 -15.24 -17.36 -10.53
CA SER A 330 -15.88 -18.66 -10.78
C SER A 330 -17.31 -18.78 -10.22
N ILE A 331 -18.07 -17.67 -10.11
CA ILE A 331 -19.48 -17.69 -9.66
C ILE A 331 -20.39 -18.61 -10.52
N PHE A 332 -19.99 -18.93 -11.73
CA PHE A 332 -20.70 -19.87 -12.60
C PHE A 332 -20.83 -21.28 -11.97
N LEU A 333 -19.98 -21.64 -10.99
CA LEU A 333 -20.15 -22.87 -10.22
C LEU A 333 -21.43 -22.82 -9.35
N MET A 334 -21.83 -21.62 -8.89
CA MET A 334 -23.10 -21.44 -8.18
C MET A 334 -24.29 -21.58 -9.14
N THR A 335 -24.13 -21.13 -10.40
CA THR A 335 -25.15 -21.34 -11.43
C THR A 335 -25.41 -22.82 -11.68
N ASP A 336 -24.35 -23.63 -11.68
CA ASP A 336 -24.51 -25.10 -11.84
C ASP A 336 -25.25 -25.73 -10.65
N LEU A 337 -25.05 -25.19 -9.43
CA LEU A 337 -25.67 -25.71 -8.21
C LEU A 337 -27.16 -25.36 -8.11
N ASN A 338 -27.56 -24.13 -8.45
CA ASN A 338 -28.91 -23.64 -8.16
C ASN A 338 -29.55 -22.77 -9.27
N GLY A 339 -28.89 -22.61 -10.42
CA GLY A 339 -29.41 -21.85 -11.55
C GLY A 339 -29.29 -20.32 -11.40
N PHE A 340 -28.64 -19.80 -10.36
CA PHE A 340 -28.46 -18.36 -10.17
C PHE A 340 -27.54 -17.76 -11.24
N ILE A 341 -27.99 -16.69 -11.92
CA ILE A 341 -27.23 -15.94 -12.92
C ILE A 341 -27.22 -14.47 -12.51
N PRO A 342 -26.06 -13.83 -12.31
CA PRO A 342 -25.99 -12.41 -11.96
C PRO A 342 -26.32 -11.50 -13.15
N THR A 343 -26.67 -10.24 -12.86
CA THR A 343 -26.89 -9.21 -13.90
C THR A 343 -25.59 -8.84 -14.59
N TYR A 344 -24.55 -8.59 -13.81
CA TYR A 344 -23.22 -8.22 -14.25
C TYR A 344 -22.20 -9.26 -13.81
N TYR A 345 -21.18 -9.47 -14.63
CA TYR A 345 -20.14 -10.43 -14.35
C TYR A 345 -18.76 -9.85 -14.62
N SER A 346 -17.82 -10.08 -13.71
CA SER A 346 -16.46 -9.60 -13.84
C SER A 346 -15.41 -10.64 -13.42
N VAL A 347 -14.26 -10.59 -14.10
CA VAL A 347 -13.07 -11.42 -13.76
C VAL A 347 -11.84 -10.52 -13.79
N CYS A 348 -11.00 -10.60 -12.76
CA CYS A 348 -9.70 -9.94 -12.74
C CYS A 348 -8.53 -10.89 -12.42
N ASP A 349 -8.81 -12.12 -12.06
CA ASP A 349 -7.79 -13.12 -11.77
C ASP A 349 -7.31 -13.80 -13.07
N SER A 350 -5.98 -13.77 -13.30
CA SER A 350 -5.36 -14.34 -14.50
C SER A 350 -5.40 -15.86 -14.53
N HIS A 351 -5.42 -16.54 -13.40
CA HIS A 351 -5.56 -18.01 -13.34
C HIS A 351 -7.00 -18.40 -13.67
N VAL A 352 -7.98 -17.69 -13.09
CA VAL A 352 -9.40 -17.98 -13.36
C VAL A 352 -9.72 -17.85 -14.84
N ILE A 353 -9.27 -16.76 -15.52
CA ILE A 353 -9.56 -16.59 -16.94
C ILE A 353 -8.79 -17.59 -17.81
N ALA A 354 -7.54 -17.88 -17.50
CA ALA A 354 -6.73 -18.80 -18.29
C ALA A 354 -7.26 -20.25 -18.24
N GLU A 355 -7.74 -20.68 -17.07
CA GLU A 355 -8.23 -22.04 -16.84
C GLU A 355 -9.69 -22.25 -17.27
N ASN A 356 -10.51 -21.16 -17.35
CA ASN A 356 -11.95 -21.27 -17.56
C ASN A 356 -12.46 -20.42 -18.73
N VAL A 357 -11.60 -20.06 -19.69
CA VAL A 357 -11.93 -19.10 -20.75
C VAL A 357 -13.20 -19.45 -21.54
N ASP A 358 -13.37 -20.70 -21.97
CA ASP A 358 -14.54 -21.11 -22.75
C ASP A 358 -15.82 -20.98 -21.91
N ARG A 359 -15.77 -21.43 -20.67
CA ARG A 359 -16.91 -21.33 -19.74
C ARG A 359 -17.28 -19.88 -19.42
N ILE A 360 -16.29 -19.02 -19.24
CA ILE A 360 -16.48 -17.57 -19.01
C ILE A 360 -17.11 -16.90 -20.22
N LEU A 361 -16.66 -17.28 -21.43
CA LEU A 361 -17.20 -16.71 -22.66
C LEU A 361 -18.64 -17.14 -22.93
N ASP A 362 -18.95 -18.40 -22.68
CA ASP A 362 -20.29 -18.97 -22.89
C ASP A 362 -21.26 -18.73 -21.71
N TYR A 363 -20.76 -18.12 -20.61
CA TYR A 363 -21.61 -17.81 -19.45
C TYR A 363 -22.74 -16.85 -19.84
N PRO A 364 -24.03 -17.18 -19.59
CA PRO A 364 -25.18 -16.51 -20.17
C PRO A 364 -25.60 -15.22 -19.43
N VAL A 365 -24.63 -14.44 -18.95
CA VAL A 365 -24.89 -13.14 -18.32
C VAL A 365 -25.03 -12.04 -19.38
N GLN A 366 -25.81 -11.01 -19.06
CA GLN A 366 -26.08 -9.93 -19.99
C GLN A 366 -24.85 -9.08 -20.30
N TYR A 367 -24.03 -8.75 -19.28
CA TYR A 367 -22.83 -7.90 -19.42
C TYR A 367 -21.65 -8.47 -18.67
N LYS A 368 -20.48 -8.43 -19.33
CA LYS A 368 -19.20 -8.89 -18.80
C LYS A 368 -18.19 -7.76 -18.80
N PHE A 369 -17.47 -7.59 -17.68
CA PHE A 369 -16.44 -6.56 -17.51
C PHE A 369 -15.08 -7.22 -17.23
N PHE A 370 -14.10 -6.96 -18.09
CA PHE A 370 -12.78 -7.53 -17.94
C PHE A 370 -11.69 -6.45 -18.08
N PRO A 371 -10.55 -6.60 -17.37
CA PRO A 371 -9.39 -5.79 -17.65
C PRO A 371 -8.97 -5.92 -19.11
N SER A 372 -8.56 -4.82 -19.73
CA SER A 372 -8.17 -4.79 -21.16
C SER A 372 -7.04 -5.79 -21.49
N ILE A 373 -6.16 -6.10 -20.52
CA ILE A 373 -5.11 -7.11 -20.65
C ILE A 373 -5.66 -8.51 -20.98
N PHE A 374 -6.93 -8.78 -20.67
CA PHE A 374 -7.56 -10.08 -20.96
C PHE A 374 -8.08 -10.19 -22.40
N ARG A 375 -8.00 -9.13 -23.21
CA ARG A 375 -8.34 -9.21 -24.65
C ARG A 375 -7.61 -10.33 -25.39
N LYS A 376 -6.42 -10.70 -24.94
CA LYS A 376 -5.63 -11.80 -25.52
C LYS A 376 -6.29 -13.18 -25.40
N TYR A 377 -7.15 -13.38 -24.40
CA TYR A 377 -7.87 -14.64 -24.18
C TYR A 377 -9.23 -14.69 -24.90
N ILE A 378 -9.75 -13.55 -25.40
CA ILE A 378 -11.13 -13.43 -25.87
C ILE A 378 -11.17 -13.12 -27.36
N PRO A 379 -11.57 -14.10 -28.22
CA PRO A 379 -11.74 -13.89 -29.65
C PRO A 379 -12.75 -12.77 -29.96
N SER A 380 -12.53 -12.01 -31.02
CA SER A 380 -13.36 -10.85 -31.39
C SER A 380 -14.83 -11.19 -31.57
N ILE A 381 -15.13 -12.36 -32.10
CA ILE A 381 -16.50 -12.84 -32.34
C ILE A 381 -17.30 -13.08 -31.05
N LYS A 382 -16.62 -13.26 -29.91
CA LYS A 382 -17.25 -13.50 -28.60
C LYS A 382 -17.27 -12.26 -27.69
N ARG A 383 -17.11 -11.05 -28.25
CA ARG A 383 -17.01 -9.79 -27.49
C ARG A 383 -18.30 -8.98 -27.45
N SER A 384 -19.39 -9.44 -28.00
CA SER A 384 -20.63 -8.65 -28.17
C SER A 384 -21.23 -8.13 -26.84
N ASN A 385 -21.02 -8.85 -25.74
CA ASN A 385 -21.48 -8.48 -24.39
C ASN A 385 -20.33 -8.24 -23.41
N VAL A 386 -19.12 -7.96 -23.91
CA VAL A 386 -17.91 -7.74 -23.11
C VAL A 386 -17.46 -6.29 -23.23
N SER A 387 -17.29 -5.62 -22.10
CA SER A 387 -16.67 -4.29 -22.02
C SER A 387 -15.31 -4.41 -21.34
N PHE A 388 -14.26 -3.92 -22.01
CA PHE A 388 -12.91 -3.94 -21.51
C PHE A 388 -12.54 -2.59 -20.89
N PHE A 389 -12.11 -2.60 -19.63
CA PHE A 389 -11.67 -1.41 -18.90
C PHE A 389 -10.15 -1.36 -18.70
N MET A 390 -9.61 -0.16 -18.52
CA MET A 390 -8.22 0.04 -18.11
C MET A 390 -8.08 -0.27 -16.63
N MET A 391 -7.25 -1.26 -16.28
CA MET A 391 -6.92 -1.56 -14.89
C MET A 391 -5.57 -0.93 -14.52
N ASN A 392 -5.57 -0.10 -13.49
CA ASN A 392 -4.36 0.43 -12.88
C ASN A 392 -3.94 -0.47 -11.69
N ARG A 393 -2.74 -1.04 -11.78
CA ARG A 393 -2.19 -1.99 -10.81
C ARG A 393 -1.16 -1.37 -9.86
N GLY A 394 -1.07 -0.04 -9.81
CA GLY A 394 -0.07 0.65 -8.99
C GLY A 394 -0.12 0.28 -7.51
N TYR A 395 -1.29 -0.13 -7.00
CA TYR A 395 -1.44 -0.67 -5.66
C TYR A 395 -0.58 -1.91 -5.40
N ASN A 396 -0.40 -2.76 -6.40
CA ASN A 396 0.35 -4.02 -6.32
C ASN A 396 1.77 -3.91 -6.88
N GLU A 397 2.07 -2.86 -7.63
CA GLU A 397 3.36 -2.69 -8.28
C GLU A 397 4.38 -2.10 -7.30
N VAL A 398 5.33 -2.91 -6.83
CA VAL A 398 6.30 -2.54 -5.78
C VAL A 398 7.16 -1.32 -6.15
N THR A 399 7.39 -1.11 -7.44
CA THR A 399 8.19 0.01 -7.94
C THR A 399 7.38 1.28 -8.16
N SER A 400 6.06 1.19 -8.04
CA SER A 400 5.17 2.34 -8.17
C SER A 400 5.25 3.25 -6.94
N PRO A 401 5.22 4.58 -7.12
CA PRO A 401 5.03 5.52 -6.01
C PRO A 401 3.66 5.33 -5.33
N ASN A 402 2.73 4.65 -5.99
CA ASN A 402 1.39 4.35 -5.49
C ASN A 402 1.26 2.96 -4.82
N TYR A 403 2.38 2.27 -4.60
CA TYR A 403 2.37 0.95 -3.98
C TYR A 403 1.73 0.98 -2.58
N SER A 404 0.77 0.09 -2.34
CA SER A 404 -0.01 -0.01 -1.10
C SER A 404 -0.83 1.23 -0.71
N ILE A 405 -1.04 2.16 -1.65
CA ILE A 405 -1.88 3.34 -1.44
C ILE A 405 -3.24 3.11 -2.09
N PRO A 406 -4.32 3.05 -1.30
CA PRO A 406 -5.67 2.92 -1.84
C PRO A 406 -6.03 4.08 -2.77
N ARG A 407 -6.60 3.76 -3.92
CA ARG A 407 -7.16 4.72 -4.88
C ARG A 407 -8.48 4.19 -5.39
N PHE A 408 -9.43 5.08 -5.62
CA PHE A 408 -10.78 4.73 -6.05
C PHE A 408 -11.14 5.50 -7.33
N SER A 409 -11.72 4.85 -8.31
CA SER A 409 -12.18 5.51 -9.53
C SER A 409 -13.65 5.87 -9.43
N ALA A 410 -13.96 7.13 -9.68
CA ALA A 410 -15.31 7.60 -9.90
C ALA A 410 -15.76 7.48 -11.37
N ASP A 411 -14.84 7.15 -12.30
CA ASP A 411 -15.13 6.97 -13.72
C ASP A 411 -14.38 5.75 -14.29
N ILE A 412 -15.08 4.64 -14.40
CA ILE A 412 -14.53 3.38 -14.93
C ILE A 412 -14.21 3.44 -16.42
N SER A 413 -14.76 4.41 -17.16
CA SER A 413 -14.41 4.59 -18.57
C SER A 413 -12.98 5.11 -18.74
N GLU A 414 -12.42 5.78 -17.73
CA GLU A 414 -11.04 6.23 -17.73
C GLU A 414 -10.10 5.15 -17.21
N ARG A 415 -10.38 4.64 -16.00
CA ARG A 415 -9.61 3.56 -15.35
C ARG A 415 -10.36 2.97 -14.18
N VAL A 416 -9.94 1.78 -13.78
CA VAL A 416 -10.35 1.11 -12.54
C VAL A 416 -9.09 0.77 -11.76
N TYR A 417 -9.08 1.02 -10.47
CA TYR A 417 -7.94 0.70 -9.62
C TYR A 417 -8.05 -0.72 -9.07
N ASP A 418 -6.96 -1.47 -9.22
CA ASP A 418 -6.82 -2.77 -8.59
C ASP A 418 -6.58 -2.60 -7.09
N GLY A 419 -7.51 -3.08 -6.29
CA GLY A 419 -7.44 -3.12 -4.82
C GLY A 419 -7.12 -4.51 -4.28
N GLN A 420 -6.49 -5.36 -5.09
CA GLN A 420 -6.14 -6.75 -4.76
C GLN A 420 -7.37 -7.66 -4.55
N THR A 421 -8.55 -7.22 -4.96
CA THR A 421 -9.76 -8.01 -4.95
C THR A 421 -10.76 -7.52 -6.01
N ILE A 422 -11.39 -8.45 -6.69
CA ILE A 422 -12.42 -8.16 -7.69
C ILE A 422 -13.63 -7.43 -7.07
N THR A 423 -13.92 -7.66 -5.80
CA THR A 423 -14.97 -6.95 -5.07
C THR A 423 -14.73 -5.43 -5.06
N TYR A 424 -13.47 -5.00 -4.90
CA TYR A 424 -13.11 -3.59 -4.95
C TYR A 424 -13.31 -2.97 -6.33
N ILE A 425 -13.04 -3.73 -7.38
CA ILE A 425 -13.31 -3.33 -8.77
C ILE A 425 -14.82 -3.13 -8.96
N ASN A 426 -15.64 -4.06 -8.47
CA ASN A 426 -17.10 -3.96 -8.57
C ASN A 426 -17.68 -2.83 -7.72
N LEU A 427 -17.07 -2.47 -6.59
CA LEU A 427 -17.47 -1.27 -5.85
C LEU A 427 -17.29 0.01 -6.68
N GLN A 428 -16.18 0.13 -7.44
CA GLN A 428 -15.97 1.24 -8.36
C GLN A 428 -16.99 1.24 -9.52
N MET A 429 -17.33 0.07 -10.04
CA MET A 429 -18.38 -0.07 -11.05
C MET A 429 -19.76 0.34 -10.51
N ALA A 430 -20.13 -0.14 -9.33
CA ALA A 430 -21.38 0.21 -8.69
C ALA A 430 -21.46 1.72 -8.40
N TYR A 431 -20.37 2.32 -7.95
CA TYR A 431 -20.28 3.76 -7.73
C TYR A 431 -20.52 4.54 -9.03
N TYR A 432 -19.84 4.19 -10.12
CA TYR A 432 -19.98 4.82 -11.44
C TYR A 432 -21.40 4.67 -12.02
N MET A 433 -22.01 3.50 -11.81
CA MET A 433 -23.38 3.22 -12.27
C MET A 433 -24.45 3.95 -11.44
N GLY A 434 -24.08 4.63 -10.35
CA GLY A 434 -24.97 5.51 -9.60
C GLY A 434 -25.76 4.83 -8.48
N PHE A 435 -25.42 3.61 -8.07
CA PHE A 435 -26.08 2.96 -6.94
C PHE A 435 -25.94 3.76 -5.65
N SER A 436 -27.04 3.91 -4.91
CA SER A 436 -27.05 4.58 -3.61
C SER A 436 -26.70 3.64 -2.46
N GLU A 437 -27.06 2.37 -2.60
CA GLU A 437 -26.82 1.33 -1.61
C GLU A 437 -26.18 0.10 -2.27
N VAL A 438 -25.12 -0.42 -1.69
CA VAL A 438 -24.42 -1.62 -2.16
C VAL A 438 -24.36 -2.63 -1.03
N TYR A 439 -24.84 -3.84 -1.25
CA TYR A 439 -24.81 -4.92 -0.28
C TYR A 439 -23.80 -5.99 -0.69
N LEU A 440 -22.82 -6.27 0.17
CA LEU A 440 -21.84 -7.33 -0.03
C LEU A 440 -22.38 -8.64 0.58
N ILE A 441 -22.39 -9.72 -0.19
CA ILE A 441 -22.70 -11.07 0.29
C ILE A 441 -21.60 -12.04 -0.16
N GLY A 442 -21.36 -13.10 0.60
CA GLY A 442 -20.29 -14.06 0.26
C GLY A 442 -18.88 -13.47 0.35
N VAL A 443 -18.69 -12.38 1.07
CA VAL A 443 -17.38 -11.71 1.28
C VAL A 443 -16.92 -11.99 2.71
N ASP A 444 -16.48 -13.21 2.95
CA ASP A 444 -16.19 -13.74 4.29
C ASP A 444 -14.99 -13.09 4.96
N PHE A 445 -14.06 -12.60 4.16
CA PHE A 445 -12.82 -11.96 4.63
C PHE A 445 -12.05 -12.84 5.64
N SER A 446 -12.03 -14.14 5.37
CA SER A 446 -11.25 -15.15 6.08
C SER A 446 -10.58 -16.04 5.05
N TYR A 447 -9.30 -16.29 5.24
CA TYR A 447 -8.54 -17.15 4.34
C TYR A 447 -7.64 -18.08 5.14
N VAL A 448 -7.69 -19.35 4.80
CA VAL A 448 -6.83 -20.40 5.35
C VAL A 448 -5.95 -20.90 4.22
N ILE A 449 -4.64 -20.87 4.40
CA ILE A 449 -3.70 -21.54 3.51
C ILE A 449 -3.45 -22.91 4.14
N PRO A 450 -3.89 -24.03 3.52
CA PRO A 450 -3.64 -25.36 4.05
C PRO A 450 -2.14 -25.64 4.18
N ASP A 451 -1.73 -26.33 5.22
CA ASP A 451 -0.32 -26.70 5.44
C ASP A 451 0.23 -27.58 4.29
N SER A 452 -0.64 -28.30 3.60
CA SER A 452 -0.33 -29.14 2.46
C SER A 452 -0.09 -28.35 1.15
N ALA A 453 -0.50 -27.06 1.08
CA ALA A 453 -0.42 -26.25 -0.14
C ALA A 453 1.03 -25.98 -0.55
N ILE A 454 1.28 -25.96 -1.86
CA ILE A 454 2.58 -25.63 -2.42
C ILE A 454 2.63 -24.12 -2.65
N VAL A 455 3.53 -23.44 -1.93
CA VAL A 455 3.69 -21.98 -2.00
C VAL A 455 4.95 -21.63 -2.79
N ASP A 456 4.77 -20.89 -3.90
CA ASP A 456 5.86 -20.33 -4.72
C ASP A 456 5.66 -18.82 -4.90
N GLY A 457 6.32 -18.04 -4.05
CA GLY A 457 6.16 -16.58 -4.00
C GLY A 457 4.74 -16.17 -3.62
N ALA A 458 4.04 -15.46 -4.50
CA ALA A 458 2.64 -15.08 -4.33
C ALA A 458 1.65 -16.14 -4.85
N ASN A 459 2.14 -17.18 -5.53
CA ASN A 459 1.30 -18.24 -6.07
C ASN A 459 1.18 -19.38 -5.05
N ILE A 460 -0.03 -19.88 -4.88
CA ILE A 460 -0.35 -21.00 -4.01
C ILE A 460 -1.03 -22.04 -4.87
N THR A 461 -0.53 -23.29 -4.84
CA THR A 461 -1.15 -24.42 -5.54
C THR A 461 -1.80 -25.34 -4.52
N SER A 462 -3.09 -25.58 -4.68
CA SER A 462 -3.87 -26.43 -3.79
C SER A 462 -3.53 -27.90 -3.99
N THR A 463 -3.40 -28.65 -2.90
CA THR A 463 -3.21 -30.10 -2.88
C THR A 463 -4.46 -30.86 -2.43
N GLU A 464 -5.48 -30.14 -1.99
CA GLU A 464 -6.76 -30.63 -1.47
C GLU A 464 -7.92 -29.74 -1.92
N ASP A 465 -9.14 -30.04 -1.50
CA ASP A 465 -10.35 -29.24 -1.77
C ASP A 465 -10.23 -27.82 -1.20
N ASP A 466 -10.87 -26.86 -1.86
CA ASP A 466 -10.81 -25.45 -1.46
C ASP A 466 -11.63 -25.16 -0.19
N PRO A 467 -11.00 -24.76 0.92
CA PRO A 467 -11.73 -24.42 2.16
C PRO A 467 -12.24 -22.97 2.19
N ASN A 468 -11.82 -22.12 1.23
CA ASN A 468 -12.00 -20.67 1.26
C ASN A 468 -13.17 -20.17 0.40
N HIS A 469 -13.74 -21.05 -0.43
CA HIS A 469 -14.83 -20.71 -1.33
C HIS A 469 -16.05 -21.62 -1.13
N PHE A 470 -17.18 -21.21 -1.70
CA PHE A 470 -18.45 -21.93 -1.58
C PHE A 470 -18.43 -23.32 -2.27
N HIS A 471 -17.51 -23.54 -3.20
CA HIS A 471 -17.40 -24.78 -3.95
C HIS A 471 -16.01 -25.41 -3.79
N PRO A 472 -15.89 -26.71 -3.49
CA PRO A 472 -14.60 -27.37 -3.25
C PRO A 472 -13.66 -27.33 -4.47
N ASP A 473 -14.21 -27.33 -5.68
CA ASP A 473 -13.43 -27.26 -6.93
C ASP A 473 -13.08 -25.84 -7.36
N TYR A 474 -13.36 -24.81 -6.57
CA TYR A 474 -13.12 -23.42 -6.95
C TYR A 474 -11.62 -23.20 -7.21
N PHE A 475 -10.80 -23.43 -6.19
CA PHE A 475 -9.36 -23.62 -6.28
C PHE A 475 -8.98 -24.98 -5.69
N GLY A 476 -9.67 -26.03 -6.15
CA GLY A 476 -9.43 -27.39 -5.70
C GLY A 476 -8.07 -27.93 -6.09
N LYS A 477 -7.83 -29.19 -5.82
CA LYS A 477 -6.55 -29.88 -6.03
C LYS A 477 -5.95 -29.62 -7.42
N GLY A 478 -4.70 -29.16 -7.45
CA GLY A 478 -3.93 -28.87 -8.66
C GLY A 478 -4.17 -27.49 -9.27
N ARG A 479 -5.09 -26.68 -8.73
CA ARG A 479 -5.33 -25.30 -9.16
C ARG A 479 -4.45 -24.33 -8.41
N SER A 480 -4.08 -23.25 -9.08
CA SER A 480 -3.26 -22.17 -8.51
C SER A 480 -4.07 -20.91 -8.25
N TRP A 481 -3.72 -20.19 -7.19
CA TRP A 481 -4.33 -18.93 -6.79
C TRP A 481 -3.29 -18.01 -6.14
N HIS A 482 -3.63 -16.73 -5.98
CA HIS A 482 -2.75 -15.75 -5.35
C HIS A 482 -3.13 -15.53 -3.89
N ASP A 483 -2.13 -15.36 -3.01
CA ASP A 483 -2.38 -14.93 -1.62
C ASP A 483 -3.20 -13.64 -1.63
N PRO A 484 -4.40 -13.63 -1.01
CA PRO A 484 -5.28 -12.46 -1.00
C PRO A 484 -4.73 -11.28 -0.20
N VAL A 485 -3.72 -11.48 0.64
CA VAL A 485 -3.07 -10.46 1.48
C VAL A 485 -4.09 -9.54 2.17
N LEU A 486 -4.97 -10.12 2.98
CA LEU A 486 -6.17 -9.47 3.57
C LEU A 486 -5.89 -8.13 4.24
N HIS A 487 -4.72 -7.98 4.90
CA HIS A 487 -4.32 -6.72 5.54
C HIS A 487 -4.10 -5.55 4.55
N ARG A 488 -3.94 -5.84 3.26
CA ARG A 488 -3.92 -4.83 2.21
C ARG A 488 -5.31 -4.60 1.65
N VAL A 489 -6.09 -5.66 1.47
CA VAL A 489 -7.46 -5.56 0.96
C VAL A 489 -8.34 -4.70 1.88
N ILE A 490 -8.21 -4.86 3.22
CA ILE A 490 -9.01 -4.09 4.19
C ILE A 490 -8.87 -2.57 4.01
N LYS A 491 -7.68 -2.08 3.66
CA LYS A 491 -7.44 -0.64 3.42
C LYS A 491 -8.23 -0.12 2.23
N ASN A 492 -8.32 -0.90 1.16
CA ASN A 492 -9.13 -0.55 -0.01
C ASN A 492 -10.62 -0.52 0.33
N TYR A 493 -11.10 -1.49 1.11
CA TYR A 493 -12.49 -1.50 1.56
C TYR A 493 -12.83 -0.31 2.45
N GLN A 494 -11.97 0.02 3.42
CA GLN A 494 -12.13 1.21 4.26
C GLN A 494 -12.16 2.49 3.42
N PHE A 495 -11.32 2.55 2.38
CA PHE A 495 -11.29 3.68 1.47
C PHE A 495 -12.57 3.76 0.61
N ALA A 496 -13.08 2.63 0.11
CA ALA A 496 -14.36 2.60 -0.60
C ALA A 496 -15.52 3.06 0.29
N ASP A 497 -15.59 2.59 1.54
CA ASP A 497 -16.61 3.02 2.51
C ASP A 497 -16.62 4.55 2.68
N MET A 498 -15.43 5.14 2.84
CA MET A 498 -15.29 6.59 2.90
C MET A 498 -15.82 7.28 1.65
N VAL A 499 -15.42 6.81 0.45
CA VAL A 499 -15.83 7.41 -0.84
C VAL A 499 -17.34 7.39 -1.00
N PHE A 500 -17.99 6.26 -0.71
CA PHE A 500 -19.44 6.15 -0.78
C PHE A 500 -20.14 7.10 0.20
N LYS A 501 -19.70 7.12 1.45
CA LYS A 501 -20.27 7.99 2.50
C LYS A 501 -20.16 9.48 2.17
N TRP A 502 -19.09 9.91 1.51
CA TRP A 502 -18.93 11.30 1.08
C TRP A 502 -19.96 11.77 0.05
N ASP A 503 -20.40 10.85 -0.79
CA ASP A 503 -21.43 11.13 -1.78
C ASP A 503 -22.85 10.85 -1.24
N GLY A 504 -22.99 10.61 0.06
CA GLY A 504 -24.26 10.26 0.68
C GLY A 504 -24.79 8.88 0.28
N ARG A 505 -23.89 7.99 -0.17
CA ARG A 505 -24.17 6.60 -0.52
C ARG A 505 -23.61 5.67 0.55
N ILE A 506 -23.99 4.42 0.55
CA ILE A 506 -23.56 3.48 1.58
C ILE A 506 -23.24 2.10 1.02
N VAL A 507 -22.24 1.46 1.60
CA VAL A 507 -21.93 0.04 1.38
C VAL A 507 -22.21 -0.71 2.68
N TYR A 508 -23.00 -1.77 2.60
CA TYR A 508 -23.30 -2.67 3.71
C TYR A 508 -22.61 -4.02 3.53
N ASN A 509 -22.20 -4.62 4.62
CA ASN A 509 -21.80 -6.01 4.65
C ASN A 509 -22.98 -6.87 5.10
N ALA A 510 -23.67 -7.50 4.13
CA ALA A 510 -24.77 -8.43 4.37
C ALA A 510 -24.32 -9.91 4.30
N THR A 511 -23.01 -10.18 4.36
CA THR A 511 -22.46 -11.55 4.43
C THR A 511 -22.90 -12.24 5.72
N VAL A 512 -23.45 -13.44 5.61
CA VAL A 512 -23.87 -14.25 6.76
C VAL A 512 -22.64 -14.74 7.53
N GLY A 513 -22.32 -14.09 8.64
CA GLY A 513 -21.06 -14.33 9.37
C GLY A 513 -19.87 -13.61 8.72
N GLY A 514 -18.70 -14.26 8.70
CA GLY A 514 -17.45 -13.68 8.17
C GLY A 514 -16.83 -12.61 9.07
N ASN A 515 -15.65 -12.11 8.66
CA ASN A 515 -14.79 -11.23 9.46
C ASN A 515 -14.59 -9.83 8.84
N LEU A 516 -15.37 -9.45 7.83
CA LEU A 516 -15.23 -8.14 7.19
C LEU A 516 -15.92 -7.05 8.01
N GLU A 517 -15.13 -6.17 8.64
CA GLU A 517 -15.60 -5.07 9.48
C GLU A 517 -15.31 -3.67 8.87
N ALA A 518 -15.04 -3.60 7.56
CA ALA A 518 -14.83 -2.31 6.88
C ALA A 518 -16.14 -1.56 6.59
N PHE A 519 -17.26 -2.25 6.58
CA PHE A 519 -18.58 -1.73 6.23
C PHE A 519 -19.57 -2.05 7.34
N GLU A 520 -20.62 -1.23 7.45
CA GLU A 520 -21.72 -1.47 8.37
C GLU A 520 -22.42 -2.81 8.07
N ARG A 521 -22.74 -3.58 9.12
CA ARG A 521 -23.42 -4.85 8.97
C ARG A 521 -24.91 -4.66 8.69
N ALA A 522 -25.43 -5.42 7.75
CA ALA A 522 -26.87 -5.56 7.50
C ALA A 522 -27.26 -7.03 7.56
N ASP A 523 -28.46 -7.31 8.07
CA ASP A 523 -29.01 -8.65 8.00
C ASP A 523 -29.58 -8.90 6.59
N TYR A 524 -29.06 -9.93 5.91
CA TYR A 524 -29.44 -10.24 4.53
C TYR A 524 -30.93 -10.50 4.38
N TYR A 525 -31.51 -11.27 5.30
CA TYR A 525 -32.89 -11.69 5.15
C TYR A 525 -33.89 -10.57 5.43
N SER A 526 -33.57 -9.66 6.33
CA SER A 526 -34.40 -8.49 6.62
C SER A 526 -34.52 -7.48 5.46
N LEU A 527 -33.67 -7.59 4.43
CA LEU A 527 -33.73 -6.72 3.26
C LEU A 527 -34.91 -7.02 2.32
N PHE A 528 -35.60 -8.13 2.53
CA PHE A 528 -36.68 -8.64 1.66
C PHE A 528 -38.02 -8.81 2.40
N ASP A 529 -38.13 -8.37 3.66
CA ASP A 529 -39.33 -8.42 4.47
C ASP A 529 -40.31 -7.29 4.16
#